data_750da0499d299f291e3c564fc269c349
#
_entry.id   750da0499d299f291e3c564fc269c349
#
_cell.length_a   1.000
_cell.length_b   1.000
_cell.length_c   1.000
_cell.angle_alpha   90.00
_cell.angle_beta   90.00
_cell.angle_gamma   90.00
#
_symmetry.space_group_name_H-M   'P 1'
#
loop_
_entity.id
_entity.type
_entity.pdbx_description
1 polymer ?
#
loop_
_entity_poly.entity_id
_entity_poly.type
_entity_poly.pdbx_seq_one_letter_code
_entity_poly.pdbx_strand_id
1 'polypeptide(L)'
;PMIMGANMGTTITNTIVSLGNLGERKMFNKSFQAATVHDFFNLYSIFIFLPIEVIFHPLEKLGGMMSNWFVGGGSASVGSLNFVGAATKPVSKAIIGWLDFLPTVIGALLAIAIGISFVIGAVLYLGKLLRSAMTGKAMDIVDSAVGAGPVRGIATGTVVTVLVQSSSTTTSLVVPMAGAGVLTTRQVFPFTMGANIGTCITALLAATAVSGANQVFALQIALVHLLYNVLGVLVFLYTPWLKELPVRSAEWLGNKTEEHRGWAFGYIGSIFFLMPGMVFAGELLFQQQTQPLLAEEIEQLDVVIE
;
A
#
# COMPACT_ATOMS: atom_id res chain seq x y z
N PRO A 1 3.66 12.00 -2.46
CA PRO A 1 3.06 11.47 -3.68
C PRO A 1 3.31 9.97 -3.89
N MET A 2 4.56 9.48 -3.80
CA MET A 2 4.93 8.07 -4.04
C MET A 2 4.09 7.07 -3.21
N ILE A 3 3.91 7.32 -1.91
CA ILE A 3 3.10 6.48 -1.01
C ILE A 3 1.62 6.42 -1.44
N MET A 4 1.09 7.55 -1.88
CA MET A 4 -0.31 7.63 -2.35
C MET A 4 -0.52 6.77 -3.61
N GLY A 5 0.43 6.83 -4.56
CA GLY A 5 0.42 5.97 -5.74
C GLY A 5 0.60 4.49 -5.41
N ALA A 6 1.49 4.16 -4.46
CA ALA A 6 1.69 2.78 -4.01
C ALA A 6 0.42 2.18 -3.39
N ASN A 7 -0.30 2.94 -2.54
CA ASN A 7 -1.58 2.51 -1.99
C ASN A 7 -2.61 2.21 -3.09
N MET A 8 -2.70 3.09 -4.10
CA MET A 8 -3.61 2.88 -5.23
C MET A 8 -3.22 1.64 -6.04
N GLY A 9 -1.93 1.46 -6.33
CA GLY A 9 -1.44 0.33 -7.13
C GLY A 9 -1.72 -1.03 -6.50
N THR A 10 -1.70 -1.15 -5.17
CA THR A 10 -1.94 -2.43 -4.48
C THR A 10 -3.40 -2.92 -4.60
N THR A 11 -4.36 -2.04 -4.84
CA THR A 11 -5.78 -2.38 -4.86
C THR A 11 -6.23 -3.12 -6.13
N ILE A 12 -5.46 -3.04 -7.22
CA ILE A 12 -5.73 -3.76 -8.48
C ILE A 12 -5.93 -5.26 -8.24
N THR A 13 -5.22 -5.83 -7.27
CA THR A 13 -5.31 -7.26 -6.95
C THR A 13 -6.74 -7.66 -6.58
N ASN A 14 -7.44 -6.84 -5.78
CA ASN A 14 -8.82 -7.10 -5.38
C ASN A 14 -9.76 -7.08 -6.59
N THR A 15 -9.54 -6.11 -7.48
CA THR A 15 -10.33 -5.96 -8.71
C THR A 15 -10.12 -7.17 -9.63
N ILE A 16 -8.89 -7.68 -9.75
CA ILE A 16 -8.60 -8.93 -10.48
C ILE A 16 -9.27 -10.13 -9.82
N VAL A 17 -9.22 -10.25 -8.49
CA VAL A 17 -9.89 -11.34 -7.76
C VAL A 17 -11.40 -11.34 -8.01
N SER A 18 -12.02 -10.17 -8.08
CA SER A 18 -13.45 -10.07 -8.38
C SER A 18 -13.82 -10.62 -9.75
N LEU A 19 -12.90 -10.54 -10.74
CA LEU A 19 -13.10 -11.12 -12.08
C LEU A 19 -13.28 -12.65 -12.06
N GLY A 20 -12.83 -13.33 -11.01
CA GLY A 20 -13.08 -14.75 -10.80
C GLY A 20 -14.58 -15.10 -10.77
N ASN A 21 -15.44 -14.13 -10.43
CA ASN A 21 -16.89 -14.28 -10.39
C ASN A 21 -17.60 -13.77 -11.66
N LEU A 22 -16.87 -13.49 -12.74
CA LEU A 22 -17.38 -12.89 -13.97
C LEU A 22 -18.50 -13.71 -14.62
N GLY A 23 -18.53 -15.03 -14.39
CA GLY A 23 -19.55 -15.94 -14.93
C GLY A 23 -20.95 -15.64 -14.40
N GLU A 24 -21.09 -15.23 -13.15
CA GLU A 24 -22.35 -14.98 -12.47
C GLU A 24 -22.57 -13.50 -12.18
N ARG A 25 -23.51 -12.87 -12.88
CA ARG A 25 -23.70 -11.40 -12.86
C ARG A 25 -23.89 -10.82 -11.47
N LYS A 26 -24.74 -11.43 -10.64
CA LYS A 26 -25.05 -10.92 -9.29
C LYS A 26 -23.85 -11.08 -8.35
N MET A 27 -23.16 -12.21 -8.42
CA MET A 27 -21.96 -12.46 -7.61
C MET A 27 -20.83 -11.54 -8.03
N PHE A 28 -20.66 -11.35 -9.35
CA PHE A 28 -19.66 -10.42 -9.89
C PHE A 28 -19.94 -8.99 -9.46
N ASN A 29 -21.17 -8.50 -9.57
CA ASN A 29 -21.55 -7.14 -9.13
C ASN A 29 -21.09 -6.91 -7.68
N LYS A 30 -21.48 -7.78 -6.74
CA LYS A 30 -21.14 -7.65 -5.32
C LYS A 30 -19.64 -7.77 -5.05
N SER A 31 -18.96 -8.72 -5.70
CA SER A 31 -17.50 -8.88 -5.60
C SER A 31 -16.78 -7.65 -6.12
N PHE A 32 -17.23 -7.09 -7.24
CA PHE A 32 -16.63 -5.94 -7.86
C PHE A 32 -16.83 -4.66 -7.03
N GLN A 33 -18.02 -4.48 -6.42
CA GLN A 33 -18.25 -3.42 -5.46
C GLN A 33 -17.30 -3.53 -4.26
N ALA A 34 -17.16 -4.71 -3.68
CA ALA A 34 -16.27 -4.95 -2.54
C ALA A 34 -14.79 -4.73 -2.88
N ALA A 35 -14.39 -5.03 -4.12
CA ALA A 35 -13.04 -4.75 -4.59
C ALA A 35 -12.81 -3.24 -4.77
N THR A 36 -13.72 -2.57 -5.50
CA THR A 36 -13.53 -1.19 -5.93
C THR A 36 -13.82 -0.15 -4.83
N VAL A 37 -14.49 -0.50 -3.74
CA VAL A 37 -14.65 0.42 -2.61
C VAL A 37 -13.31 0.85 -2.01
N HIS A 38 -12.34 -0.04 -1.99
CA HIS A 38 -10.97 0.25 -1.58
C HIS A 38 -10.27 1.19 -2.57
N ASP A 39 -10.44 0.95 -3.87
CA ASP A 39 -9.90 1.81 -4.93
C ASP A 39 -10.44 3.24 -4.79
N PHE A 40 -11.77 3.40 -4.63
CA PHE A 40 -12.40 4.70 -4.49
C PHE A 40 -11.95 5.42 -3.21
N PHE A 41 -11.78 4.70 -2.10
CA PHE A 41 -11.21 5.30 -0.89
C PHE A 41 -9.81 5.86 -1.13
N ASN A 42 -8.92 5.09 -1.73
CA ASN A 42 -7.56 5.54 -2.03
C ASN A 42 -7.57 6.69 -3.04
N LEU A 43 -8.40 6.63 -4.08
CA LEU A 43 -8.54 7.67 -5.08
C LEU A 43 -9.01 8.99 -4.47
N TYR A 44 -10.07 8.98 -3.67
CA TYR A 44 -10.54 10.17 -2.98
C TYR A 44 -9.54 10.70 -1.95
N SER A 45 -8.83 9.79 -1.26
CA SER A 45 -7.73 10.20 -0.39
C SER A 45 -6.62 10.92 -1.14
N ILE A 46 -6.26 10.46 -2.35
CA ILE A 46 -5.30 11.16 -3.23
C ILE A 46 -5.81 12.55 -3.57
N PHE A 47 -7.07 12.69 -4.01
CA PHE A 47 -7.65 13.99 -4.37
C PHE A 47 -7.67 14.99 -3.21
N ILE A 48 -7.80 14.51 -1.97
CA ILE A 48 -7.79 15.37 -0.77
C ILE A 48 -6.35 15.71 -0.37
N PHE A 49 -5.50 14.70 -0.21
CA PHE A 49 -4.19 14.88 0.42
C PHE A 49 -3.08 15.28 -0.55
N LEU A 50 -3.14 14.90 -1.82
CA LEU A 50 -2.07 15.21 -2.77
C LEU A 50 -1.92 16.71 -3.01
N PRO A 51 -2.98 17.50 -3.27
CA PRO A 51 -2.84 18.95 -3.42
C PRO A 51 -2.28 19.61 -2.16
N ILE A 52 -2.75 19.18 -0.99
CA ILE A 52 -2.28 19.72 0.31
C ILE A 52 -0.79 19.39 0.50
N GLU A 53 -0.39 18.17 0.18
CA GLU A 53 0.99 17.72 0.32
C GLU A 53 1.93 18.43 -0.67
N VAL A 54 1.49 18.64 -1.91
CA VAL A 54 2.31 19.32 -2.93
C VAL A 54 2.53 20.80 -2.60
N ILE A 55 1.53 21.46 -2.00
CA ILE A 55 1.60 22.91 -1.70
C ILE A 55 2.30 23.17 -0.34
N PHE A 56 1.95 22.39 0.69
CA PHE A 56 2.34 22.70 2.09
C PHE A 56 3.33 21.70 2.69
N HIS A 57 3.48 20.49 2.09
CA HIS A 57 4.32 19.39 2.58
C HIS A 57 4.07 18.98 4.05
N PRO A 58 2.81 18.92 4.55
CA PRO A 58 2.58 18.66 5.96
C PRO A 58 2.97 17.23 6.37
N LEU A 59 2.72 16.22 5.53
CA LEU A 59 3.07 14.83 5.86
C LEU A 59 4.57 14.62 5.85
N GLU A 60 5.27 15.19 4.87
CA GLU A 60 6.73 15.15 4.79
C GLU A 60 7.37 15.82 6.00
N LYS A 61 6.92 17.04 6.37
CA LYS A 61 7.44 17.79 7.53
C LYS A 61 7.19 17.04 8.84
N LEU A 62 5.96 16.56 9.07
CA LEU A 62 5.61 15.81 10.27
C LEU A 62 6.39 14.49 10.34
N GLY A 63 6.45 13.74 9.25
CA GLY A 63 7.22 12.50 9.17
C GLY A 63 8.71 12.73 9.43
N GLY A 64 9.28 13.81 8.89
CA GLY A 64 10.67 14.20 9.13
C GLY A 64 10.93 14.61 10.60
N MET A 65 10.05 15.40 11.20
CA MET A 65 10.16 15.75 12.62
C MET A 65 10.09 14.50 13.52
N MET A 66 9.14 13.62 13.26
CA MET A 66 8.98 12.37 14.02
C MET A 66 10.19 11.44 13.82
N SER A 67 10.68 11.25 12.61
CA SER A 67 11.84 10.37 12.35
C SER A 67 13.10 10.87 13.04
N ASN A 68 13.35 12.18 13.00
CA ASN A 68 14.48 12.79 13.71
C ASN A 68 14.35 12.64 15.23
N TRP A 69 13.15 12.77 15.78
CA TRP A 69 12.91 12.57 17.21
C TRP A 69 13.17 11.11 17.62
N PHE A 70 12.71 10.13 16.83
CA PHE A 70 12.94 8.70 17.11
C PHE A 70 14.41 8.29 16.95
N VAL A 71 15.15 8.88 16.02
CA VAL A 71 16.56 8.52 15.76
C VAL A 71 17.50 9.35 16.63
N GLY A 72 17.19 10.63 16.91
CA GLY A 72 18.03 11.57 17.64
C GLY A 72 17.75 11.66 19.15
N GLY A 73 16.58 11.25 19.60
CA GLY A 73 16.16 11.33 21.00
C GLY A 73 16.68 10.18 21.86
N GLY A 74 17.66 10.46 22.65
CA GLY A 74 18.56 9.58 23.41
C GLY A 74 17.97 8.59 24.44
N SER A 75 16.72 8.18 24.41
CA SER A 75 16.23 7.20 25.40
C SER A 75 15.42 6.02 24.84
N ALA A 76 15.04 6.05 23.57
CA ALA A 76 14.50 4.90 22.85
C ALA A 76 15.06 4.95 21.44
N SER A 77 16.35 4.63 21.27
CA SER A 77 16.90 4.51 19.93
C SER A 77 16.12 3.44 19.16
N VAL A 78 15.66 3.76 17.97
CA VAL A 78 15.06 2.79 17.03
C VAL A 78 16.00 1.58 16.85
N GLY A 79 17.29 1.75 17.13
CA GLY A 79 18.26 0.65 17.24
C GLY A 79 17.89 -0.40 18.29
N SER A 80 17.22 -0.03 19.39
CA SER A 80 16.75 -0.99 20.39
C SER A 80 15.51 -1.78 19.94
N LEU A 81 14.75 -1.23 18.98
CA LEU A 81 13.61 -1.90 18.35
C LEU A 81 14.00 -2.73 17.12
N ASN A 82 15.30 -2.74 16.76
CA ASN A 82 15.80 -3.47 15.60
C ASN A 82 15.90 -4.99 15.86
N PHE A 83 14.81 -5.59 16.39
CA PHE A 83 14.75 -7.05 16.59
C PHE A 83 14.80 -7.81 15.26
N VAL A 84 14.24 -7.22 14.18
CA VAL A 84 14.30 -7.82 12.83
C VAL A 84 15.75 -7.86 12.36
N GLY A 85 16.47 -6.74 12.47
CA GLY A 85 17.88 -6.69 12.12
C GLY A 85 18.73 -7.61 13.02
N ALA A 86 18.43 -7.70 14.31
CA ALA A 86 19.11 -8.60 15.23
C ALA A 86 18.91 -10.08 14.85
N ALA A 87 17.70 -10.45 14.43
CA ALA A 87 17.39 -11.81 14.00
C ALA A 87 17.96 -12.16 12.62
N THR A 88 17.98 -11.20 11.68
CA THR A 88 18.38 -11.46 10.28
C THR A 88 19.88 -11.27 10.02
N LYS A 89 20.56 -10.36 10.76
CA LYS A 89 22.00 -10.11 10.59
C LYS A 89 22.89 -11.36 10.71
N PRO A 90 22.70 -12.28 11.65
CA PRO A 90 23.51 -13.49 11.72
C PRO A 90 23.37 -14.36 10.48
N VAL A 91 22.12 -14.49 9.97
CA VAL A 91 21.82 -15.31 8.78
C VAL A 91 22.44 -14.67 7.53
N SER A 92 22.26 -13.35 7.35
CA SER A 92 22.83 -12.65 6.19
C SER A 92 24.36 -12.68 6.20
N LYS A 93 24.99 -12.51 7.37
CA LYS A 93 26.45 -12.64 7.48
C LYS A 93 26.96 -14.04 7.16
N ALA A 94 26.27 -15.09 7.60
CA ALA A 94 26.62 -16.46 7.29
C ALA A 94 26.53 -16.73 5.77
N ILE A 95 25.45 -16.25 5.11
CA ILE A 95 25.27 -16.42 3.66
C ILE A 95 26.37 -15.68 2.90
N ILE A 96 26.65 -14.41 3.26
CA ILE A 96 27.68 -13.61 2.59
C ILE A 96 29.05 -14.26 2.80
N GLY A 97 29.40 -14.66 4.03
CA GLY A 97 30.66 -15.33 4.33
C GLY A 97 30.85 -16.64 3.57
N TRP A 98 29.77 -17.36 3.28
CA TRP A 98 29.80 -18.54 2.42
C TRP A 98 30.09 -18.22 0.94
N LEU A 99 29.84 -16.99 0.53
CA LEU A 99 30.08 -16.54 -0.85
C LEU A 99 31.42 -15.82 -1.03
N ASP A 100 32.15 -15.54 0.06
CA ASP A 100 33.42 -14.78 0.04
C ASP A 100 34.54 -15.47 -0.76
N PHE A 101 34.44 -16.79 -1.02
CA PHE A 101 35.39 -17.51 -1.87
C PHE A 101 35.19 -17.25 -3.38
N LEU A 102 34.08 -16.61 -3.78
CA LEU A 102 33.76 -16.32 -5.16
C LEU A 102 34.29 -14.94 -5.59
N PRO A 103 34.57 -14.71 -6.88
CA PRO A 103 34.83 -13.37 -7.36
C PRO A 103 33.72 -12.40 -7.00
N THR A 104 34.04 -11.18 -6.57
CA THR A 104 33.13 -10.19 -5.97
C THR A 104 31.82 -10.01 -6.74
N VAL A 105 31.90 -9.94 -8.08
CA VAL A 105 30.69 -9.75 -8.93
C VAL A 105 29.78 -10.97 -8.87
N ILE A 106 30.36 -12.18 -8.96
CA ILE A 106 29.59 -13.44 -8.93
C ILE A 106 28.99 -13.65 -7.54
N GLY A 107 29.76 -13.42 -6.48
CA GLY A 107 29.30 -13.48 -5.09
C GLY A 107 28.13 -12.51 -4.84
N ALA A 108 28.23 -11.27 -5.31
CA ALA A 108 27.18 -10.28 -5.18
C ALA A 108 25.90 -10.68 -5.93
N LEU A 109 25.99 -11.15 -7.16
CA LEU A 109 24.83 -11.60 -7.94
C LEU A 109 24.15 -12.81 -7.29
N LEU A 110 24.92 -13.76 -6.78
CA LEU A 110 24.38 -14.91 -6.04
C LEU A 110 23.72 -14.49 -4.72
N ALA A 111 24.31 -13.57 -3.96
CA ALA A 111 23.73 -13.04 -2.74
C ALA A 111 22.36 -12.37 -3.01
N ILE A 112 22.26 -11.57 -4.09
CA ILE A 112 21.00 -10.96 -4.55
C ILE A 112 19.99 -12.04 -4.93
N ALA A 113 20.37 -13.04 -5.72
CA ALA A 113 19.48 -14.13 -6.13
C ALA A 113 18.97 -14.95 -4.94
N ILE A 114 19.84 -15.26 -3.97
CA ILE A 114 19.46 -15.94 -2.72
C ILE A 114 18.48 -15.05 -1.93
N GLY A 115 18.78 -13.75 -1.77
CA GLY A 115 17.90 -12.81 -1.08
C GLY A 115 16.50 -12.74 -1.71
N ILE A 116 16.42 -12.60 -3.02
CA ILE A 116 15.15 -12.62 -3.76
C ILE A 116 14.42 -13.96 -3.57
N SER A 117 15.14 -15.08 -3.62
CA SER A 117 14.55 -16.42 -3.41
C SER A 117 13.97 -16.58 -2.00
N PHE A 118 14.65 -16.07 -0.97
CA PHE A 118 14.12 -16.04 0.40
C PHE A 118 12.85 -15.19 0.51
N VAL A 119 12.82 -14.00 -0.12
CA VAL A 119 11.62 -13.15 -0.12
C VAL A 119 10.46 -13.85 -0.78
N ILE A 120 10.66 -14.38 -2.00
CA ILE A 120 9.61 -15.11 -2.73
C ILE A 120 9.15 -16.34 -1.94
N GLY A 121 10.09 -17.14 -1.44
CA GLY A 121 9.80 -18.34 -0.63
C GLY A 121 9.01 -18.01 0.64
N ALA A 122 9.39 -16.95 1.36
CA ALA A 122 8.69 -16.50 2.56
C ALA A 122 7.25 -16.05 2.24
N VAL A 123 7.06 -15.27 1.16
CA VAL A 123 5.72 -14.81 0.73
C VAL A 123 4.83 -15.99 0.34
N LEU A 124 5.35 -16.93 -0.45
CA LEU A 124 4.58 -18.12 -0.87
C LEU A 124 4.24 -19.04 0.31
N TYR A 125 5.23 -19.29 1.21
CA TYR A 125 5.03 -20.12 2.38
C TYR A 125 4.05 -19.50 3.37
N LEU A 126 4.21 -18.21 3.67
CA LEU A 126 3.30 -17.45 4.52
C LEU A 126 1.89 -17.42 3.94
N GLY A 127 1.75 -17.15 2.64
CA GLY A 127 0.46 -17.17 1.95
C GLY A 127 -0.22 -18.55 2.03
N LYS A 128 0.54 -19.66 1.90
CA LYS A 128 0.02 -21.02 2.06
C LYS A 128 -0.40 -21.32 3.51
N LEU A 129 0.42 -20.93 4.49
CA LEU A 129 0.15 -21.12 5.92
C LEU A 129 -1.13 -20.36 6.31
N LEU A 130 -1.26 -19.12 5.86
CA LEU A 130 -2.41 -18.28 6.17
C LEU A 130 -3.70 -18.79 5.53
N ARG A 131 -3.66 -19.23 4.26
CA ARG A 131 -4.83 -19.88 3.64
C ARG A 131 -5.27 -21.11 4.44
N SER A 132 -4.35 -21.91 4.95
CA SER A 132 -4.70 -23.07 5.75
C SER A 132 -5.22 -22.69 7.14
N ALA A 133 -4.71 -21.62 7.74
CA ALA A 133 -5.16 -21.11 9.04
C ALA A 133 -6.51 -20.38 8.95
N MET A 134 -6.84 -19.78 7.80
CA MET A 134 -8.08 -19.03 7.57
C MET A 134 -9.25 -19.90 7.07
N THR A 135 -9.13 -21.22 7.07
CA THR A 135 -10.25 -22.15 6.83
C THR A 135 -11.03 -22.37 8.13
N GLY A 136 -12.35 -22.25 8.10
CA GLY A 136 -13.22 -22.51 9.26
C GLY A 136 -13.29 -21.35 10.26
N LYS A 137 -12.96 -21.58 11.54
CA LYS A 137 -13.14 -20.62 12.63
C LYS A 137 -12.54 -19.22 12.42
N ALA A 138 -11.42 -19.12 11.70
CA ALA A 138 -10.84 -17.82 11.39
C ALA A 138 -11.70 -16.99 10.44
N MET A 139 -12.41 -17.64 9.51
CA MET A 139 -13.37 -17.00 8.62
C MET A 139 -14.59 -16.51 9.40
N ASP A 140 -15.10 -17.30 10.35
CA ASP A 140 -16.21 -16.91 11.22
C ASP A 140 -15.85 -15.69 12.10
N ILE A 141 -14.59 -15.61 12.57
CA ILE A 141 -14.08 -14.46 13.32
C ILE A 141 -14.04 -13.21 12.44
N VAL A 142 -13.55 -13.32 11.21
CA VAL A 142 -13.52 -12.19 10.26
C VAL A 142 -14.94 -11.72 9.95
N ASP A 143 -15.85 -12.65 9.67
CA ASP A 143 -17.26 -12.34 9.36
C ASP A 143 -17.95 -11.62 10.54
N SER A 144 -17.85 -12.18 11.76
CA SER A 144 -18.43 -11.60 12.94
C SER A 144 -17.82 -10.23 13.31
N ALA A 145 -16.51 -10.05 13.12
CA ALA A 145 -15.82 -8.82 13.45
C ALA A 145 -16.05 -7.71 12.40
N VAL A 146 -16.06 -8.06 11.10
CA VAL A 146 -16.33 -7.10 10.01
C VAL A 146 -17.77 -6.60 10.06
N GLY A 147 -18.73 -7.45 10.42
CA GLY A 147 -20.14 -7.09 10.60
C GLY A 147 -20.45 -6.23 11.83
N ALA A 148 -19.56 -6.19 12.83
CA ALA A 148 -19.81 -5.59 14.14
C ALA A 148 -19.60 -4.06 14.23
N GLY A 149 -19.38 -3.38 13.10
CA GLY A 149 -19.28 -1.91 13.01
C GLY A 149 -17.91 -1.41 12.53
N PRO A 150 -17.83 -0.09 12.21
CA PRO A 150 -16.65 0.46 11.54
C PRO A 150 -15.35 0.31 12.31
N VAL A 151 -15.35 0.59 13.61
CA VAL A 151 -14.13 0.51 14.44
C VAL A 151 -13.60 -0.92 14.52
N ARG A 152 -14.50 -1.90 14.69
CA ARG A 152 -14.10 -3.31 14.72
C ARG A 152 -13.63 -3.79 13.36
N GLY A 153 -14.28 -3.36 12.27
CA GLY A 153 -13.84 -3.63 10.92
C GLY A 153 -12.42 -3.11 10.66
N ILE A 154 -12.13 -1.85 11.02
CA ILE A 154 -10.79 -1.27 10.90
C ILE A 154 -9.78 -2.05 11.75
N ALA A 155 -10.07 -2.31 13.01
CA ALA A 155 -9.17 -3.05 13.89
C ALA A 155 -8.87 -4.46 13.34
N THR A 156 -9.90 -5.18 12.87
CA THR A 156 -9.74 -6.52 12.29
C THR A 156 -8.91 -6.48 11.01
N GLY A 157 -9.19 -5.55 10.09
CA GLY A 157 -8.40 -5.37 8.87
C GLY A 157 -6.94 -5.05 9.17
N THR A 158 -6.68 -4.21 10.18
CA THR A 158 -5.33 -3.88 10.64
C THR A 158 -4.62 -5.12 11.17
N VAL A 159 -5.22 -5.82 12.14
CA VAL A 159 -4.61 -7.00 12.77
C VAL A 159 -4.36 -8.11 11.76
N VAL A 160 -5.35 -8.42 10.92
CA VAL A 160 -5.20 -9.46 9.89
C VAL A 160 -4.07 -9.08 8.93
N THR A 161 -3.97 -7.83 8.49
CA THR A 161 -2.92 -7.39 7.58
C THR A 161 -1.54 -7.45 8.22
N VAL A 162 -1.40 -7.05 9.48
CA VAL A 162 -0.12 -7.18 10.22
C VAL A 162 0.32 -8.64 10.32
N LEU A 163 -0.61 -9.55 10.60
CA LEU A 163 -0.33 -10.99 10.68
C LEU A 163 0.00 -11.59 9.32
N VAL A 164 -0.78 -11.22 8.28
CA VAL A 164 -0.64 -11.71 6.90
C VAL A 164 0.55 -11.07 6.19
N GLN A 165 1.01 -9.91 6.64
CA GLN A 165 2.06 -9.07 6.00
C GLN A 165 1.70 -8.66 4.56
N SER A 166 0.41 -8.66 4.22
CA SER A 166 -0.08 -8.34 2.87
C SER A 166 -1.51 -7.83 2.91
N SER A 167 -1.72 -6.55 2.64
CA SER A 167 -3.07 -5.97 2.53
C SER A 167 -3.85 -6.54 1.35
N SER A 168 -3.18 -6.79 0.22
CA SER A 168 -3.84 -7.39 -0.95
C SER A 168 -4.37 -8.79 -0.65
N THR A 169 -3.62 -9.62 0.06
CA THR A 169 -4.08 -10.94 0.50
C THR A 169 -5.24 -10.80 1.48
N THR A 170 -5.11 -9.92 2.46
CA THR A 170 -6.15 -9.65 3.48
C THR A 170 -7.47 -9.21 2.83
N THR A 171 -7.41 -8.23 1.95
CA THR A 171 -8.62 -7.67 1.32
C THR A 171 -9.21 -8.60 0.26
N SER A 172 -8.38 -9.43 -0.39
CA SER A 172 -8.85 -10.47 -1.33
C SER A 172 -9.75 -11.51 -0.68
N LEU A 173 -9.67 -11.72 0.63
CA LEU A 173 -10.52 -12.67 1.35
C LEU A 173 -11.98 -12.20 1.43
N VAL A 174 -12.21 -10.91 1.63
CA VAL A 174 -13.57 -10.36 1.79
C VAL A 174 -14.28 -10.17 0.45
N VAL A 175 -13.56 -10.14 -0.68
CA VAL A 175 -14.14 -9.99 -2.02
C VAL A 175 -15.07 -11.15 -2.39
N PRO A 176 -14.68 -12.44 -2.31
CA PRO A 176 -15.59 -13.57 -2.55
C PRO A 176 -16.74 -13.63 -1.54
N MET A 177 -16.49 -13.27 -0.26
CA MET A 177 -17.55 -13.25 0.76
C MET A 177 -18.64 -12.24 0.42
N ALA A 178 -18.26 -11.06 -0.06
CA ALA A 178 -19.19 -10.06 -0.55
C ALA A 178 -19.93 -10.59 -1.80
N GLY A 179 -19.25 -11.26 -2.72
CA GLY A 179 -19.86 -11.92 -3.88
C GLY A 179 -20.92 -12.93 -3.50
N ALA A 180 -20.64 -13.76 -2.51
CA ALA A 180 -21.58 -14.73 -1.95
C ALA A 180 -22.72 -14.06 -1.14
N GLY A 181 -22.65 -12.75 -0.89
CA GLY A 181 -23.66 -12.00 -0.13
C GLY A 181 -23.55 -12.13 1.38
N VAL A 182 -22.46 -12.70 1.89
CA VAL A 182 -22.15 -12.79 3.32
C VAL A 182 -21.84 -11.41 3.88
N LEU A 183 -21.10 -10.59 3.14
CA LEU A 183 -20.75 -9.22 3.52
C LEU A 183 -21.32 -8.20 2.51
N THR A 184 -21.68 -7.04 3.02
CA THR A 184 -22.04 -5.88 2.20
C THR A 184 -20.82 -4.99 1.93
N THR A 185 -20.86 -4.20 0.84
CA THR A 185 -19.82 -3.21 0.53
C THR A 185 -19.54 -2.26 1.70
N ARG A 186 -20.59 -1.88 2.45
CA ARG A 186 -20.51 -1.03 3.65
C ARG A 186 -19.74 -1.67 4.81
N GLN A 187 -19.83 -2.98 4.95
CA GLN A 187 -19.09 -3.75 5.96
C GLN A 187 -17.65 -3.97 5.55
N VAL A 188 -17.41 -4.23 4.25
CA VAL A 188 -16.06 -4.41 3.69
C VAL A 188 -15.24 -3.12 3.77
N PHE A 189 -15.86 -1.96 3.58
CA PHE A 189 -15.16 -0.68 3.53
C PHE A 189 -14.28 -0.38 4.77
N PRO A 190 -14.77 -0.44 6.02
CA PRO A 190 -13.92 -0.26 7.20
C PRO A 190 -12.77 -1.27 7.30
N PHE A 191 -13.01 -2.50 6.88
CA PHE A 191 -11.98 -3.53 6.87
C PHE A 191 -10.83 -3.20 5.92
N THR A 192 -11.14 -2.68 4.72
CA THR A 192 -10.11 -2.26 3.77
C THR A 192 -9.32 -1.04 4.25
N MET A 193 -9.97 -0.08 4.93
CA MET A 193 -9.27 1.02 5.60
C MET A 193 -8.29 0.50 6.66
N GLY A 194 -8.70 -0.49 7.44
CA GLY A 194 -7.84 -1.15 8.42
C GLY A 194 -6.65 -1.87 7.76
N ALA A 195 -6.88 -2.52 6.63
CA ALA A 195 -5.81 -3.18 5.87
C ALA A 195 -4.71 -2.19 5.43
N ASN A 196 -5.07 -0.97 5.04
CA ASN A 196 -4.09 0.08 4.74
C ASN A 196 -3.25 0.44 5.98
N ILE A 197 -3.88 0.63 7.16
CA ILE A 197 -3.14 0.89 8.41
C ILE A 197 -2.21 -0.28 8.75
N GLY A 198 -2.68 -1.52 8.57
CA GLY A 198 -1.85 -2.71 8.78
C GLY A 198 -0.59 -2.72 7.91
N THR A 199 -0.70 -2.30 6.65
CA THR A 199 0.45 -2.15 5.74
C THR A 199 1.44 -1.11 6.26
N CYS A 200 0.97 -0.02 6.86
CA CYS A 200 1.86 1.00 7.44
C CYS A 200 2.65 0.44 8.63
N ILE A 201 2.04 -0.40 9.46
CA ILE A 201 2.72 -1.07 10.57
C ILE A 201 3.81 -2.01 10.04
N THR A 202 3.52 -2.78 8.98
CA THR A 202 4.54 -3.64 8.35
C THR A 202 5.68 -2.83 7.74
N ALA A 203 5.39 -1.68 7.12
CA ALA A 203 6.40 -0.76 6.59
C ALA A 203 7.27 -0.15 7.71
N LEU A 204 6.67 0.22 8.86
CA LEU A 204 7.43 0.67 10.03
C LEU A 204 8.37 -0.42 10.57
N LEU A 205 7.90 -1.66 10.66
CA LEU A 205 8.73 -2.79 11.06
C LEU A 205 9.91 -2.98 10.09
N ALA A 206 9.67 -2.90 8.79
CA ALA A 206 10.72 -2.97 7.78
C ALA A 206 11.72 -1.80 7.90
N ALA A 207 11.25 -0.58 8.17
CA ALA A 207 12.09 0.59 8.33
C ALA A 207 13.05 0.46 9.53
N THR A 208 12.66 -0.26 10.60
CA THR A 208 13.54 -0.52 11.75
C THR A 208 14.74 -1.41 11.40
N ALA A 209 14.66 -2.21 10.34
CA ALA A 209 15.75 -3.07 9.89
C ALA A 209 16.84 -2.29 9.12
N VAL A 210 16.52 -1.11 8.60
CA VAL A 210 17.47 -0.22 7.92
C VAL A 210 18.40 0.40 8.95
N SER A 211 19.71 0.43 8.66
CA SER A 211 20.75 0.99 9.53
C SER A 211 21.66 1.94 8.75
N GLY A 212 22.41 2.79 9.47
CA GLY A 212 23.31 3.77 8.88
C GLY A 212 22.61 5.04 8.42
N ALA A 213 23.20 5.77 7.47
CA ALA A 213 22.74 7.09 7.02
C ALA A 213 21.30 7.10 6.48
N ASN A 214 20.82 5.98 5.94
CA ASN A 214 19.49 5.87 5.34
C ASN A 214 18.39 5.54 6.36
N GLN A 215 18.71 5.30 7.63
CA GLN A 215 17.72 4.92 8.66
C GLN A 215 16.67 6.02 8.88
N VAL A 216 17.08 7.28 8.93
CA VAL A 216 16.17 8.43 9.11
C VAL A 216 15.17 8.50 7.97
N PHE A 217 15.64 8.37 6.73
CA PHE A 217 14.80 8.45 5.55
C PHE A 217 13.83 7.26 5.43
N ALA A 218 14.30 6.05 5.74
CA ALA A 218 13.44 4.87 5.77
C ALA A 218 12.31 5.00 6.79
N LEU A 219 12.64 5.51 7.99
CA LEU A 219 11.64 5.75 9.03
C LEU A 219 10.71 6.90 8.65
N GLN A 220 11.22 7.97 8.04
CA GLN A 220 10.41 9.09 7.57
C GLN A 220 9.36 8.64 6.56
N ILE A 221 9.75 7.86 5.54
CA ILE A 221 8.81 7.32 4.54
C ILE A 221 7.75 6.44 5.20
N ALA A 222 8.12 5.57 6.13
CA ALA A 222 7.19 4.70 6.83
C ALA A 222 6.22 5.50 7.73
N LEU A 223 6.69 6.57 8.36
CA LEU A 223 5.85 7.49 9.16
C LEU A 223 4.91 8.32 8.28
N VAL A 224 5.38 8.83 7.14
CA VAL A 224 4.52 9.49 6.14
C VAL A 224 3.42 8.55 5.67
N HIS A 225 3.75 7.28 5.43
CA HIS A 225 2.78 6.25 5.06
C HIS A 225 1.71 6.05 6.15
N LEU A 226 2.14 5.94 7.40
CA LEU A 226 1.23 5.82 8.53
C LEU A 226 0.34 7.06 8.69
N LEU A 227 0.94 8.26 8.69
CA LEU A 227 0.21 9.52 8.83
C LEU A 227 -0.86 9.68 7.73
N TYR A 228 -0.49 9.44 6.47
CA TYR A 228 -1.42 9.50 5.35
C TYR A 228 -2.63 8.59 5.52
N ASN A 229 -2.40 7.31 5.87
CA ASN A 229 -3.50 6.35 6.00
C ASN A 229 -4.34 6.59 7.25
N VAL A 230 -3.73 6.93 8.40
CA VAL A 230 -4.46 7.23 9.63
C VAL A 230 -5.31 8.49 9.45
N LEU A 231 -4.75 9.57 8.91
CA LEU A 231 -5.50 10.79 8.64
C LEU A 231 -6.61 10.54 7.61
N GLY A 232 -6.33 9.76 6.55
CA GLY A 232 -7.35 9.35 5.60
C GLY A 232 -8.51 8.63 6.28
N VAL A 233 -8.22 7.62 7.09
CA VAL A 233 -9.25 6.89 7.85
C VAL A 233 -10.04 7.82 8.76
N LEU A 234 -9.38 8.72 9.49
CA LEU A 234 -10.06 9.68 10.37
C LEU A 234 -10.97 10.63 9.59
N VAL A 235 -10.48 11.21 8.50
CA VAL A 235 -11.25 12.12 7.65
C VAL A 235 -12.51 11.43 7.12
N PHE A 236 -12.40 10.21 6.58
CA PHE A 236 -13.55 9.48 6.03
C PHE A 236 -14.48 8.96 7.13
N LEU A 237 -13.96 8.53 8.28
CA LEU A 237 -14.77 8.00 9.37
C LEU A 237 -15.64 9.07 10.02
N TYR A 238 -15.07 10.26 10.26
CA TYR A 238 -15.74 11.35 10.99
C TYR A 238 -16.48 12.33 10.10
N THR A 239 -16.36 12.23 8.76
CA THR A 239 -17.09 13.07 7.82
C THR A 239 -18.22 12.26 7.17
N PRO A 240 -19.49 12.42 7.59
CA PRO A 240 -20.58 11.52 7.19
C PRO A 240 -20.81 11.44 5.68
N TRP A 241 -20.75 12.56 4.95
CA TRP A 241 -20.94 12.58 3.52
C TRP A 241 -19.74 11.96 2.76
N LEU A 242 -18.53 12.14 3.27
CA LEU A 242 -17.31 11.61 2.68
C LEU A 242 -17.21 10.09 2.86
N LYS A 243 -17.65 9.58 4.00
CA LYS A 243 -17.74 8.13 4.28
C LYS A 243 -18.60 7.38 3.27
N GLU A 244 -19.70 8.02 2.80
CA GLU A 244 -20.60 7.40 1.85
C GLU A 244 -20.08 7.41 0.41
N LEU A 245 -19.15 8.32 0.09
CA LEU A 245 -18.69 8.53 -1.28
C LEU A 245 -18.05 7.28 -1.91
N PRO A 246 -17.04 6.61 -1.28
CA PRO A 246 -16.45 5.39 -1.82
C PRO A 246 -17.47 4.27 -2.00
N VAL A 247 -18.37 4.11 -1.02
CA VAL A 247 -19.39 3.07 -1.05
C VAL A 247 -20.37 3.29 -2.21
N ARG A 248 -20.93 4.51 -2.33
CA ARG A 248 -21.86 4.84 -3.42
C ARG A 248 -21.21 4.71 -4.80
N SER A 249 -19.95 5.13 -4.93
CA SER A 249 -19.21 5.01 -6.19
C SER A 249 -18.97 3.55 -6.57
N ALA A 250 -18.60 2.71 -5.60
CA ALA A 250 -18.45 1.28 -5.82
C ALA A 250 -19.78 0.60 -6.17
N GLU A 251 -20.86 0.93 -5.46
CA GLU A 251 -22.21 0.43 -5.73
C GLU A 251 -22.69 0.87 -7.12
N TRP A 252 -22.49 2.13 -7.49
CA TRP A 252 -22.83 2.65 -8.82
C TRP A 252 -22.06 1.91 -9.92
N LEU A 253 -20.74 1.78 -9.76
CA LEU A 253 -19.91 1.10 -10.74
C LEU A 253 -20.26 -0.37 -10.86
N GLY A 254 -20.46 -1.08 -9.73
CA GLY A 254 -20.87 -2.47 -9.70
C GLY A 254 -22.22 -2.67 -10.43
N ASN A 255 -23.21 -1.80 -10.21
CA ASN A 255 -24.48 -1.87 -10.91
C ASN A 255 -24.32 -1.68 -12.42
N LYS A 256 -23.42 -0.78 -12.85
CA LYS A 256 -23.09 -0.63 -14.28
C LYS A 256 -22.44 -1.88 -14.88
N THR A 257 -21.63 -2.59 -14.10
CA THR A 257 -21.04 -3.85 -14.58
C THR A 257 -22.06 -4.99 -14.70
N GLU A 258 -23.16 -4.93 -13.96
CA GLU A 258 -24.29 -5.85 -14.11
C GLU A 258 -25.02 -5.65 -15.44
N GLU A 259 -25.18 -4.37 -15.87
CA GLU A 259 -25.72 -4.04 -17.18
C GLU A 259 -24.77 -4.45 -18.30
N HIS A 260 -23.50 -4.03 -18.20
CA HIS A 260 -22.45 -4.25 -19.19
C HIS A 260 -21.09 -4.52 -18.54
N ARG A 261 -20.56 -5.74 -18.69
CA ARG A 261 -19.23 -6.15 -18.14
C ARG A 261 -18.07 -5.28 -18.65
N GLY A 262 -18.23 -4.63 -19.79
CA GLY A 262 -17.26 -3.69 -20.35
C GLY A 262 -16.90 -2.54 -19.41
N TRP A 263 -17.80 -2.14 -18.49
CA TRP A 263 -17.51 -1.14 -17.48
C TRP A 263 -16.38 -1.54 -16.52
N ALA A 264 -16.28 -2.83 -16.17
CA ALA A 264 -15.20 -3.34 -15.34
C ALA A 264 -13.84 -3.20 -16.03
N PHE A 265 -13.74 -3.63 -17.28
CA PHE A 265 -12.50 -3.54 -18.06
C PHE A 265 -12.13 -2.09 -18.37
N GLY A 266 -13.12 -1.25 -18.70
CA GLY A 266 -12.93 0.18 -18.90
C GLY A 266 -12.40 0.87 -17.64
N TYR A 267 -12.96 0.54 -16.47
CA TYR A 267 -12.50 1.04 -15.18
C TYR A 267 -11.05 0.62 -14.90
N ILE A 268 -10.74 -0.68 -15.01
CA ILE A 268 -9.40 -1.21 -14.79
C ILE A 268 -8.40 -0.54 -15.72
N GLY A 269 -8.71 -0.47 -17.01
CA GLY A 269 -7.86 0.17 -18.01
C GLY A 269 -7.62 1.65 -17.73
N SER A 270 -8.69 2.37 -17.35
CA SER A 270 -8.61 3.82 -17.10
C SER A 270 -7.83 4.14 -15.82
N ILE A 271 -8.14 3.50 -14.71
CA ILE A 271 -7.58 3.86 -13.40
C ILE A 271 -6.16 3.32 -13.21
N PHE A 272 -5.88 2.09 -13.65
CA PHE A 272 -4.60 1.44 -13.36
C PHE A 272 -3.58 1.54 -14.50
N PHE A 273 -3.99 1.92 -15.70
CA PHE A 273 -3.08 2.03 -16.85
C PHE A 273 -3.12 3.41 -17.50
N LEU A 274 -4.29 3.89 -17.92
CA LEU A 274 -4.39 5.15 -18.65
C LEU A 274 -4.03 6.35 -17.77
N MET A 275 -4.60 6.44 -16.56
CA MET A 275 -4.33 7.54 -15.64
C MET A 275 -2.85 7.63 -15.22
N PRO A 276 -2.18 6.56 -14.74
CA PRO A 276 -0.76 6.61 -14.45
C PRO A 276 0.09 6.89 -15.69
N GLY A 277 -0.29 6.33 -16.84
CA GLY A 277 0.39 6.58 -18.11
C GLY A 277 0.34 8.04 -18.55
N MET A 278 -0.81 8.70 -18.38
CA MET A 278 -0.96 10.15 -18.68
C MET A 278 -0.12 11.01 -17.72
N VAL A 279 -0.09 10.67 -16.42
CA VAL A 279 0.74 11.39 -15.44
C VAL A 279 2.21 11.25 -15.80
N PHE A 280 2.67 10.03 -16.11
CA PHE A 280 4.05 9.77 -16.51
C PHE A 280 4.43 10.47 -17.82
N ALA A 281 3.56 10.42 -18.83
CA ALA A 281 3.78 11.13 -20.08
C ALA A 281 3.82 12.66 -19.88
N GLY A 282 2.95 13.20 -19.04
CA GLY A 282 2.94 14.61 -18.69
C GLY A 282 4.25 15.04 -18.00
N GLU A 283 4.78 14.22 -17.09
CA GLU A 283 6.05 14.50 -16.44
C GLU A 283 7.22 14.47 -17.42
N LEU A 284 7.27 13.51 -18.32
CA LEU A 284 8.30 13.44 -19.37
C LEU A 284 8.28 14.69 -20.25
N LEU A 285 7.11 15.13 -20.68
CA LEU A 285 6.96 16.34 -21.49
C LEU A 285 7.40 17.59 -20.73
N PHE A 286 7.05 17.69 -19.44
CA PHE A 286 7.47 18.79 -18.58
C PHE A 286 8.99 18.82 -18.39
N GLN A 287 9.62 17.68 -18.14
CA GLN A 287 11.09 17.56 -18.02
C GLN A 287 11.80 17.95 -19.32
N GLN A 288 11.28 17.54 -20.48
CA GLN A 288 11.85 17.93 -21.80
C GLN A 288 11.77 19.44 -22.04
N GLN A 289 10.74 20.11 -21.54
CA GLN A 289 10.61 21.57 -21.69
C GLN A 289 11.48 22.36 -20.69
N THR A 290 11.70 21.81 -19.50
CA THR A 290 12.37 22.52 -18.41
C THR A 290 13.89 22.36 -18.46
N GLN A 291 14.42 21.23 -18.93
CA GLN A 291 15.87 21.01 -19.03
C GLN A 291 16.61 22.05 -19.91
N PRO A 292 16.14 22.42 -21.12
CA PRO A 292 16.81 23.43 -21.95
C PRO A 292 16.81 24.79 -21.27
N LEU A 293 15.73 25.19 -20.62
CA LEU A 293 15.62 26.47 -19.93
C LEU A 293 16.57 26.61 -18.75
N LEU A 294 16.72 25.52 -17.96
CA LEU A 294 17.69 25.46 -16.88
C LEU A 294 19.14 25.48 -17.38
N ALA A 295 19.42 24.84 -18.51
CA ALA A 295 20.75 24.88 -19.12
C ALA A 295 21.13 26.29 -19.61
N GLU A 296 20.18 27.01 -20.25
CA GLU A 296 20.37 28.41 -20.67
C GLU A 296 20.56 29.33 -19.45
N GLU A 297 19.81 29.11 -18.37
CA GLU A 297 19.92 29.94 -17.15
C GLU A 297 21.27 29.74 -16.45
N ILE A 298 21.77 28.49 -16.41
CA ILE A 298 23.11 28.18 -15.87
C ILE A 298 24.20 28.81 -16.74
N GLU A 299 24.12 28.72 -18.08
CA GLU A 299 25.08 29.30 -18.99
C GLU A 299 25.15 30.83 -18.87
N GLN A 300 23.98 31.50 -18.67
CA GLN A 300 23.92 32.94 -18.42
C GLN A 300 24.53 33.35 -17.06
N LEU A 301 24.38 32.51 -16.03
CA LEU A 301 24.99 32.77 -14.71
C LEU A 301 26.51 32.61 -14.75
N ASP A 302 27.03 31.64 -15.47
CA ASP A 302 28.47 31.45 -15.63
C ASP A 302 29.15 32.64 -16.37
N VAL A 303 28.47 33.20 -17.40
CA VAL A 303 28.95 34.41 -18.10
C VAL A 303 28.95 35.66 -17.24
N VAL A 304 28.15 35.74 -16.17
CA VAL A 304 28.11 36.91 -15.25
C VAL A 304 29.18 36.81 -14.14
N ILE A 305 29.70 35.60 -13.93
CA ILE A 305 30.72 35.35 -12.88
C ILE A 305 32.15 35.44 -13.43
N GLU A 306 32.37 35.35 -14.74
CA GLU A 306 33.62 35.72 -15.43
C GLU A 306 33.73 37.25 -15.66
#